data_0667f697a0a08898e18317cd9457faeb
#
_entry.id   0667f697a0a08898e18317cd9457faeb
#
_cell.length_a   1.000
_cell.length_b   1.000
_cell.length_c   1.000
_cell.angle_alpha   90.00
_cell.angle_beta   90.00
_cell.angle_gamma   90.00
#
_symmetry.space_group_name_H-M   'P 1'
#
loop_
_entity.id
_entity.type
_entity.pdbx_description
1 polymer ?
#
loop_
_entity_poly.entity_id
_entity_poly.type
_entity_poly.pdbx_seq_one_letter_code
_entity_poly.pdbx_strand_id
1 'polypeptide(L)'
;MAHPSVPTDSKQQRALVVAVDLRDPRRPLEPELAEFEALARAVGVTICERIVQKRDAPDPATLIGSGLLAELPGRAAALDCNLLLVFNELRPRQRKNIEKALSLPIVDRTMLILDVFAQRARSHEGKLQVELAQLRYRSTKLAGGGADLSRLGGGVGTRGPGETKLEVDRRRIAARILLLEKRMGEVRRGRATRRREGGGDLRVALVGYTNVGKSSLLNALARSDVFVADQPFATLDPTTRRVYLGPDTYARISDTVGFITDLPSELMEAFRATLEELKEADLLLEVLDASNPDTPRQRAAVDAILHELELDATPRLVVFNKGDAARDDVGMTADAYVVSARTGEGIDALRSALSERASDARARLQQARPTTP
;
A
#
# COMPACT_ATOMS: atom_id res chain seq x y z
N MET A 1 -24.52 10.81 5.04
CA MET A 1 -24.53 9.37 4.75
C MET A 1 -23.09 8.93 4.69
N ALA A 2 -22.66 7.96 5.51
CA ALA A 2 -21.34 7.39 5.44
C ALA A 2 -21.23 6.68 4.10
N HIS A 3 -20.23 7.03 3.27
CA HIS A 3 -19.87 6.20 2.14
C HIS A 3 -19.33 4.88 2.69
N PRO A 4 -19.71 3.74 2.13
CA PRO A 4 -19.30 2.46 2.63
C PRO A 4 -17.79 2.28 2.41
N SER A 5 -17.01 2.42 3.48
CA SER A 5 -15.96 1.49 3.78
C SER A 5 -16.59 0.10 3.79
N VAL A 6 -15.85 -0.96 3.55
CA VAL A 6 -16.38 -2.33 3.71
C VAL A 6 -17.19 -2.34 5.02
N PRO A 7 -18.54 -2.56 4.96
CA PRO A 7 -19.37 -2.40 6.14
C PRO A 7 -18.90 -3.39 7.21
N THR A 8 -18.59 -2.88 8.39
CA THR A 8 -18.14 -3.68 9.55
C THR A 8 -19.30 -4.40 10.24
N ASP A 9 -20.49 -4.39 9.61
CA ASP A 9 -21.65 -5.07 10.15
C ASP A 9 -21.49 -6.60 10.01
N SER A 10 -21.94 -7.33 10.99
CA SER A 10 -21.76 -8.76 11.25
C SER A 10 -22.22 -9.74 10.15
N LYS A 11 -22.64 -9.29 8.99
CA LYS A 11 -22.91 -10.11 7.80
C LYS A 11 -21.63 -10.29 7.01
N GLN A 12 -21.26 -11.54 6.73
CA GLN A 12 -20.18 -11.90 5.84
C GLN A 12 -20.30 -11.11 4.53
N GLN A 13 -19.27 -10.33 4.19
CA GLN A 13 -19.24 -9.55 2.97
C GLN A 13 -19.06 -10.50 1.78
N ARG A 14 -20.01 -10.51 0.87
CA ARG A 14 -20.02 -11.34 -0.34
C ARG A 14 -20.02 -10.45 -1.56
N ALA A 15 -19.01 -10.57 -2.39
CA ALA A 15 -18.77 -9.62 -3.47
C ALA A 15 -18.81 -10.26 -4.86
N LEU A 16 -19.37 -9.50 -5.82
CA LEU A 16 -19.02 -9.64 -7.23
C LEU A 16 -17.76 -8.80 -7.50
N VAL A 17 -16.81 -9.36 -8.24
CA VAL A 17 -15.64 -8.63 -8.75
C VAL A 17 -15.86 -8.33 -10.22
N VAL A 18 -15.72 -7.05 -10.58
CA VAL A 18 -15.82 -6.58 -11.97
C VAL A 18 -14.52 -5.92 -12.38
N ALA A 19 -13.98 -6.31 -13.52
CA ALA A 19 -12.82 -5.71 -14.15
C ALA A 19 -13.06 -5.43 -15.63
N VAL A 20 -12.54 -4.31 -16.12
CA VAL A 20 -12.45 -4.02 -17.55
C VAL A 20 -11.02 -4.26 -18.01
N ASP A 21 -10.85 -5.21 -18.92
CA ASP A 21 -9.59 -5.50 -19.60
C ASP A 21 -9.44 -4.61 -20.84
N LEU A 22 -8.52 -3.67 -20.77
CA LEU A 22 -8.21 -2.74 -21.86
C LEU A 22 -7.18 -3.30 -22.84
N ARG A 23 -6.81 -4.57 -22.71
CA ARG A 23 -5.86 -5.29 -23.59
C ARG A 23 -4.49 -4.62 -23.68
N ASP A 24 -4.04 -3.98 -22.60
CA ASP A 24 -2.70 -3.41 -22.57
C ASP A 24 -1.66 -4.53 -22.34
N PRO A 25 -0.80 -4.85 -23.33
CA PRO A 25 0.18 -5.93 -23.18
C PRO A 25 1.25 -5.64 -22.12
N ARG A 26 1.44 -4.36 -21.75
CA ARG A 26 2.38 -3.94 -20.70
C ARG A 26 1.82 -4.16 -19.31
N ARG A 27 0.50 -4.35 -19.21
CA ARG A 27 -0.22 -4.50 -17.94
C ARG A 27 -1.15 -5.71 -18.01
N PRO A 28 -0.62 -6.92 -17.87
CA PRO A 28 -1.43 -8.13 -17.87
C PRO A 28 -2.43 -8.07 -16.70
N LEU A 29 -3.73 -8.14 -17.04
CA LEU A 29 -4.80 -7.99 -16.05
C LEU A 29 -4.77 -9.09 -14.99
N GLU A 30 -4.45 -10.32 -15.37
CA GLU A 30 -4.63 -11.49 -14.52
C GLU A 30 -3.81 -11.44 -13.22
N PRO A 31 -2.50 -11.10 -13.21
CA PRO A 31 -1.73 -10.96 -11.98
C PRO A 31 -2.24 -9.82 -11.10
N GLU A 32 -2.61 -8.67 -11.69
CA GLU A 32 -3.12 -7.53 -10.93
C GLU A 32 -4.50 -7.80 -10.32
N LEU A 33 -5.35 -8.54 -11.04
CA LEU A 33 -6.67 -8.92 -10.56
C LEU A 33 -6.57 -9.98 -9.45
N ALA A 34 -5.65 -10.93 -9.56
CA ALA A 34 -5.37 -11.90 -8.50
C ALA A 34 -4.89 -11.20 -7.20
N GLU A 35 -4.04 -10.17 -7.34
CA GLU A 35 -3.61 -9.33 -6.20
C GLU A 35 -4.79 -8.57 -5.58
N PHE A 36 -5.64 -7.95 -6.40
CA PHE A 36 -6.85 -7.26 -5.94
C PHE A 36 -7.80 -8.20 -5.17
N GLU A 37 -7.97 -9.42 -5.67
CA GLU A 37 -8.75 -10.44 -4.97
C GLU A 37 -8.11 -10.87 -3.65
N ALA A 38 -6.77 -10.97 -3.60
CA ALA A 38 -6.05 -11.27 -2.36
C ALA A 38 -6.23 -10.16 -1.32
N LEU A 39 -6.24 -8.90 -1.75
CA LEU A 39 -6.57 -7.75 -0.88
C LEU A 39 -7.99 -7.84 -0.32
N ALA A 40 -8.97 -8.20 -1.17
CA ALA A 40 -10.36 -8.36 -0.74
C ALA A 40 -10.50 -9.48 0.31
N ARG A 41 -9.87 -10.63 0.08
CA ARG A 41 -9.85 -11.73 1.05
C ARG A 41 -9.17 -11.35 2.36
N ALA A 42 -8.13 -10.51 2.31
CA ALA A 42 -7.41 -10.06 3.49
C ALA A 42 -8.27 -9.20 4.44
N VAL A 43 -9.33 -8.55 3.94
CA VAL A 43 -10.32 -7.81 4.74
C VAL A 43 -11.60 -8.60 5.02
N GLY A 44 -11.58 -9.91 4.75
CA GLY A 44 -12.71 -10.79 5.07
C GLY A 44 -13.83 -10.82 4.02
N VAL A 45 -13.60 -10.31 2.81
CA VAL A 45 -14.57 -10.37 1.73
C VAL A 45 -14.50 -11.72 1.01
N THR A 46 -15.66 -12.38 0.86
CA THR A 46 -15.80 -13.59 0.06
C THR A 46 -16.13 -13.19 -1.38
N ILE A 47 -15.30 -13.60 -2.33
CA ILE A 47 -15.54 -13.38 -3.76
C ILE A 47 -16.43 -14.50 -4.28
N CYS A 48 -17.61 -14.13 -4.76
CA CYS A 48 -18.59 -15.09 -5.28
C CYS A 48 -18.41 -15.32 -6.78
N GLU A 49 -18.15 -14.28 -7.54
CA GLU A 49 -17.94 -14.37 -8.98
C GLU A 49 -16.97 -13.29 -9.44
N ARG A 50 -16.15 -13.61 -10.45
CA ARG A 50 -15.27 -12.71 -11.14
C ARG A 50 -15.75 -12.49 -12.57
N ILE A 51 -15.97 -11.24 -12.95
CA ILE A 51 -16.48 -10.85 -14.25
C ILE A 51 -15.46 -9.94 -14.91
N VAL A 52 -14.90 -10.38 -16.03
CA VAL A 52 -13.94 -9.60 -16.82
C VAL A 52 -14.59 -9.21 -18.15
N GLN A 53 -14.70 -7.91 -18.41
CA GLN A 53 -15.19 -7.42 -19.70
C GLN A 53 -14.03 -6.87 -20.52
N LYS A 54 -13.76 -7.44 -21.69
CA LYS A 54 -12.78 -6.94 -22.64
C LYS A 54 -13.36 -5.75 -23.41
N ARG A 55 -12.62 -4.64 -23.42
CA ARG A 55 -13.01 -3.42 -24.12
C ARG A 55 -11.79 -2.68 -24.66
N ASP A 56 -11.95 -1.95 -25.74
CA ASP A 56 -10.88 -1.10 -26.27
C ASP A 56 -10.80 0.24 -25.52
N ALA A 57 -11.92 0.68 -24.91
CA ALA A 57 -11.97 1.84 -24.02
C ALA A 57 -13.04 1.68 -22.95
N PRO A 58 -12.84 2.25 -21.74
CA PRO A 58 -13.85 2.24 -20.69
C PRO A 58 -15.07 3.06 -21.12
N ASP A 59 -16.27 2.61 -20.74
CA ASP A 59 -17.47 3.41 -20.97
C ASP A 59 -17.39 4.72 -20.15
N PRO A 60 -17.62 5.90 -20.78
CA PRO A 60 -17.51 7.19 -20.09
C PRO A 60 -18.52 7.39 -18.96
N ALA A 61 -19.69 6.72 -19.05
CA ALA A 61 -20.78 6.89 -18.10
C ALA A 61 -20.77 5.82 -16.99
N THR A 62 -20.32 4.59 -17.31
CA THR A 62 -20.50 3.42 -16.42
C THR A 62 -19.27 2.52 -16.32
N LEU A 63 -18.13 2.86 -16.95
CA LEU A 63 -16.93 2.04 -17.06
C LEU A 63 -17.17 0.75 -17.89
N ILE A 64 -18.22 0.01 -17.57
CA ILE A 64 -18.65 -1.26 -18.21
C ILE A 64 -19.75 -0.99 -19.23
N GLY A 65 -19.97 -1.92 -20.14
CA GLY A 65 -21.04 -1.82 -21.13
C GLY A 65 -22.43 -1.95 -20.49
N SER A 66 -23.44 -1.36 -21.14
CA SER A 66 -24.82 -1.32 -20.67
C SER A 66 -25.44 -2.73 -20.49
N GLY A 67 -25.08 -3.69 -21.34
CA GLY A 67 -25.53 -5.07 -21.22
C GLY A 67 -25.08 -5.72 -19.92
N LEU A 68 -23.77 -5.66 -19.63
CA LEU A 68 -23.23 -6.16 -18.37
C LEU A 68 -23.83 -5.43 -17.16
N LEU A 69 -23.96 -4.09 -17.24
CA LEU A 69 -24.57 -3.30 -16.17
C LEU A 69 -26.01 -3.77 -15.85
N ALA A 70 -26.80 -4.13 -16.87
CA ALA A 70 -28.16 -4.64 -16.68
C ALA A 70 -28.21 -6.05 -16.08
N GLU A 71 -27.17 -6.88 -16.31
CA GLU A 71 -27.10 -8.25 -15.77
C GLU A 71 -26.64 -8.28 -14.29
N LEU A 72 -25.83 -7.31 -13.85
CA LEU A 72 -25.22 -7.34 -12.52
C LEU A 72 -26.23 -7.48 -11.35
N PRO A 73 -27.40 -6.78 -11.35
CA PRO A 73 -28.38 -6.95 -10.26
C PRO A 73 -28.88 -8.39 -10.13
N GLY A 74 -29.17 -9.04 -11.25
CA GLY A 74 -29.63 -10.45 -11.28
C GLY A 74 -28.56 -11.42 -10.77
N ARG A 75 -27.30 -11.22 -11.18
CA ARG A 75 -26.16 -12.04 -10.72
C ARG A 75 -25.92 -11.84 -9.21
N ALA A 76 -25.96 -10.58 -8.74
CA ALA A 76 -25.79 -10.29 -7.34
C ALA A 76 -26.86 -10.94 -6.46
N ALA A 77 -28.12 -10.88 -6.90
CA ALA A 77 -29.22 -11.53 -6.19
C ALA A 77 -29.09 -13.08 -6.20
N ALA A 78 -28.73 -13.66 -7.34
CA ALA A 78 -28.58 -15.14 -7.46
C ALA A 78 -27.46 -15.70 -6.57
N LEU A 79 -26.40 -14.91 -6.33
CA LEU A 79 -25.24 -15.31 -5.52
C LEU A 79 -25.28 -14.74 -4.09
N ASP A 80 -26.37 -14.08 -3.68
CA ASP A 80 -26.50 -13.40 -2.39
C ASP A 80 -25.32 -12.46 -2.11
N CYS A 81 -24.92 -11.66 -3.12
CA CYS A 81 -23.86 -10.68 -3.00
C CYS A 81 -24.40 -9.37 -2.46
N ASN A 82 -23.68 -8.77 -1.52
CA ASN A 82 -24.02 -7.52 -0.87
C ASN A 82 -23.01 -6.40 -1.16
N LEU A 83 -22.03 -6.63 -2.03
CA LEU A 83 -20.94 -5.72 -2.37
C LEU A 83 -20.56 -5.90 -3.85
N LEU A 84 -20.22 -4.79 -4.52
CA LEU A 84 -19.54 -4.78 -5.81
C LEU A 84 -18.10 -4.29 -5.61
N LEU A 85 -17.14 -5.12 -5.97
CA LEU A 85 -15.73 -4.75 -6.08
C LEU A 85 -15.42 -4.40 -7.54
N VAL A 86 -14.87 -3.23 -7.78
CA VAL A 86 -14.46 -2.78 -9.11
C VAL A 86 -12.94 -2.62 -9.13
N PHE A 87 -12.29 -3.41 -9.98
CA PHE A 87 -10.82 -3.39 -10.09
C PHE A 87 -10.29 -2.05 -10.63
N ASN A 88 -10.93 -1.53 -11.67
CA ASN A 88 -10.51 -0.27 -12.29
C ASN A 88 -10.95 0.93 -11.44
N GLU A 89 -10.19 2.01 -11.51
CA GLU A 89 -10.57 3.25 -10.84
C GLU A 89 -11.85 3.84 -11.45
N LEU A 90 -12.79 4.22 -10.56
CA LEU A 90 -14.06 4.80 -10.96
C LEU A 90 -14.03 6.33 -10.90
N ARG A 91 -14.42 6.97 -11.99
CA ARG A 91 -14.76 8.40 -11.98
C ARG A 91 -16.04 8.62 -11.17
N PRO A 92 -16.23 9.78 -10.53
CA PRO A 92 -17.43 10.06 -9.71
C PRO A 92 -18.75 9.81 -10.44
N ARG A 93 -18.83 10.19 -11.73
CA ARG A 93 -20.01 9.96 -12.57
C ARG A 93 -20.27 8.47 -12.82
N GLN A 94 -19.22 7.70 -13.12
CA GLN A 94 -19.33 6.25 -13.33
C GLN A 94 -19.82 5.55 -12.07
N ARG A 95 -19.23 5.85 -10.91
CA ARG A 95 -19.65 5.33 -9.60
C ARG A 95 -21.13 5.59 -9.37
N LYS A 96 -21.58 6.84 -9.50
CA LYS A 96 -22.99 7.25 -9.27
C LYS A 96 -23.97 6.49 -10.18
N ASN A 97 -23.60 6.29 -11.44
CA ASN A 97 -24.46 5.60 -12.40
C ASN A 97 -24.54 4.10 -12.10
N ILE A 98 -23.44 3.45 -11.70
CA ILE A 98 -23.42 2.04 -11.30
C ILE A 98 -24.21 1.87 -9.98
N GLU A 99 -24.01 2.74 -8.98
CA GLU A 99 -24.76 2.72 -7.71
C GLU A 99 -26.28 2.80 -7.91
N LYS A 100 -26.72 3.65 -8.85
CA LYS A 100 -28.15 3.75 -9.22
C LYS A 100 -28.69 2.46 -9.84
N ALA A 101 -27.87 1.75 -10.60
CA ALA A 101 -28.29 0.53 -11.29
C ALA A 101 -28.33 -0.69 -10.36
N LEU A 102 -27.39 -0.79 -9.42
CA LEU A 102 -27.24 -1.99 -8.59
C LEU A 102 -27.90 -1.92 -7.21
N SER A 103 -28.02 -0.73 -6.63
CA SER A 103 -28.40 -0.55 -5.23
C SER A 103 -27.49 -1.28 -4.22
N LEU A 104 -26.24 -1.57 -4.60
CA LEU A 104 -25.21 -2.18 -3.77
C LEU A 104 -24.09 -1.18 -3.49
N PRO A 105 -23.44 -1.29 -2.33
CA PRO A 105 -22.19 -0.57 -2.08
C PRO A 105 -21.14 -0.94 -3.13
N ILE A 106 -20.36 0.06 -3.57
CA ILE A 106 -19.28 -0.14 -4.54
C ILE A 106 -17.95 0.23 -3.87
N VAL A 107 -17.00 -0.66 -3.96
CA VAL A 107 -15.62 -0.46 -3.50
C VAL A 107 -14.70 -0.63 -4.70
N ASP A 108 -13.94 0.42 -5.03
CA ASP A 108 -12.89 0.36 -6.05
C ASP A 108 -11.54 -0.02 -5.42
N ARG A 109 -10.52 -0.20 -6.27
CA ARG A 109 -9.19 -0.66 -5.84
C ARG A 109 -8.58 0.26 -4.77
N THR A 110 -8.69 1.57 -4.93
CA THR A 110 -8.15 2.55 -3.97
C THR A 110 -8.84 2.44 -2.62
N MET A 111 -10.18 2.34 -2.60
CA MET A 111 -10.93 2.14 -1.36
C MET A 111 -10.56 0.83 -0.67
N LEU A 112 -10.43 -0.25 -1.44
CA LEU A 112 -10.07 -1.56 -0.89
C LEU A 112 -8.69 -1.53 -0.22
N ILE A 113 -7.70 -0.90 -0.86
CA ILE A 113 -6.35 -0.73 -0.28
C ILE A 113 -6.45 0.08 1.02
N LEU A 114 -7.21 1.18 1.04
CA LEU A 114 -7.43 2.00 2.23
C LEU A 114 -8.11 1.23 3.37
N ASP A 115 -9.03 0.33 3.04
CA ASP A 115 -9.72 -0.51 4.03
C ASP A 115 -8.79 -1.60 4.60
N VAL A 116 -7.91 -2.19 3.76
CA VAL A 116 -6.84 -3.09 4.25
C VAL A 116 -5.94 -2.36 5.24
N PHE A 117 -5.52 -1.14 4.90
CA PHE A 117 -4.70 -0.33 5.81
C PHE A 117 -5.44 0.06 7.09
N ALA A 118 -6.72 0.40 7.02
CA ALA A 118 -7.52 0.72 8.19
C ALA A 118 -7.61 -0.43 9.20
N GLN A 119 -7.71 -1.67 8.71
CA GLN A 119 -7.70 -2.86 9.56
C GLN A 119 -6.32 -3.19 10.13
N ARG A 120 -5.23 -2.83 9.41
CA ARG A 120 -3.85 -3.12 9.83
C ARG A 120 -3.24 -2.07 10.75
N ALA A 121 -3.72 -0.83 10.70
CA ALA A 121 -3.22 0.27 11.53
C ALA A 121 -3.42 -0.02 13.03
N ARG A 122 -2.34 -0.29 13.74
CA ARG A 122 -2.34 -0.54 15.19
C ARG A 122 -1.86 0.68 15.97
N SER A 123 -0.83 1.35 15.48
CA SER A 123 -0.28 2.53 16.12
C SER A 123 -1.22 3.72 15.99
N HIS A 124 -1.10 4.67 16.92
CA HIS A 124 -1.83 5.94 16.84
C HIS A 124 -1.50 6.70 15.57
N GLU A 125 -0.24 6.67 15.16
CA GLU A 125 0.23 7.34 13.94
C GLU A 125 -0.33 6.68 12.68
N GLY A 126 -0.22 5.35 12.55
CA GLY A 126 -0.78 4.62 11.42
C GLY A 126 -2.28 4.87 11.25
N LYS A 127 -3.05 4.94 12.37
CA LYS A 127 -4.46 5.28 12.33
C LYS A 127 -4.71 6.70 11.81
N LEU A 128 -3.91 7.67 12.24
CA LEU A 128 -4.01 9.05 11.73
C LEU A 128 -3.68 9.14 10.24
N GLN A 129 -2.65 8.42 9.78
CA GLN A 129 -2.26 8.36 8.37
C GLN A 129 -3.37 7.78 7.50
N VAL A 130 -3.94 6.65 7.90
CA VAL A 130 -5.02 6.00 7.17
C VAL A 130 -6.28 6.87 7.15
N GLU A 131 -6.67 7.48 8.28
CA GLU A 131 -7.81 8.40 8.34
C GLU A 131 -7.58 9.59 7.38
N LEU A 132 -6.37 10.14 7.35
CA LEU A 132 -6.01 11.24 6.44
C LEU A 132 -6.14 10.81 4.97
N ALA A 133 -5.61 9.65 4.60
CA ALA A 133 -5.69 9.12 3.24
C ALA A 133 -7.15 8.87 2.82
N GLN A 134 -7.97 8.27 3.70
CA GLN A 134 -9.39 8.04 3.44
C GLN A 134 -10.16 9.36 3.24
N LEU A 135 -9.86 10.39 4.02
CA LEU A 135 -10.52 11.69 3.89
C LEU A 135 -10.10 12.43 2.62
N ARG A 136 -8.82 12.36 2.25
CA ARG A 136 -8.33 12.93 0.99
C ARG A 136 -8.99 12.25 -0.20
N TYR A 137 -9.01 10.92 -0.23
CA TYR A 137 -9.69 10.16 -1.27
C TYR A 137 -11.19 10.52 -1.36
N ARG A 138 -11.90 10.62 -0.24
CA ARG A 138 -13.30 11.07 -0.22
C ARG A 138 -13.45 12.50 -0.75
N SER A 139 -12.54 13.39 -0.41
CA SER A 139 -12.55 14.78 -0.89
C SER A 139 -12.42 14.87 -2.40
N THR A 140 -11.53 14.08 -3.03
CA THR A 140 -11.39 14.05 -4.50
C THR A 140 -12.66 13.54 -5.18
N LYS A 141 -13.29 12.50 -4.64
CA LYS A 141 -14.55 11.95 -5.20
C LYS A 141 -15.75 12.90 -5.03
N LEU A 142 -15.80 13.70 -3.96
CA LEU A 142 -16.81 14.75 -3.78
C LEU A 142 -16.58 15.93 -4.72
N ALA A 143 -15.35 16.26 -5.08
CA ALA A 143 -15.04 17.36 -5.99
C ALA A 143 -15.60 17.14 -7.40
N GLY A 144 -15.60 15.91 -7.91
CA GLY A 144 -16.11 15.56 -9.22
C GLY A 144 -17.64 15.56 -9.36
N GLY A 145 -18.39 15.48 -8.25
CA GLY A 145 -19.86 15.43 -8.28
C GLY A 145 -20.57 16.81 -8.35
N GLY A 146 -19.85 17.89 -8.10
CA GLY A 146 -20.45 19.24 -8.05
C GLY A 146 -20.50 19.99 -9.39
N ALA A 147 -19.61 19.65 -10.33
CA ALA A 147 -19.53 20.34 -11.61
C ALA A 147 -20.72 20.04 -12.54
N ASP A 148 -21.32 18.85 -12.43
CA ASP A 148 -22.49 18.47 -13.24
C ASP A 148 -23.80 19.06 -12.71
N LEU A 149 -23.90 19.34 -11.41
CA LEU A 149 -25.09 19.97 -10.82
C LEU A 149 -25.15 21.49 -11.05
N SER A 150 -24.00 22.15 -11.22
CA SER A 150 -23.96 23.59 -11.52
C SER A 150 -24.33 23.92 -12.97
N ARG A 151 -24.21 22.98 -13.90
CA ARG A 151 -24.60 23.14 -15.31
C ARG A 151 -26.10 22.97 -15.57
N LEU A 152 -26.83 22.29 -14.68
CA LEU A 152 -28.28 22.06 -14.80
C LEU A 152 -29.11 23.14 -14.10
N GLY A 153 -28.49 24.09 -13.40
CA GLY A 153 -29.16 25.15 -12.63
C GLY A 153 -28.98 26.54 -13.22
N GLY A 154 -29.05 26.71 -14.54
CA GLY A 154 -29.01 28.00 -15.24
C GLY A 154 -30.31 28.78 -15.19
N GLY A 155 -30.99 28.88 -14.04
CA GLY A 155 -32.14 29.75 -13.83
C GLY A 155 -31.82 30.84 -12.81
N VAL A 156 -31.96 32.11 -13.23
CA VAL A 156 -31.90 33.28 -12.34
C VAL A 156 -33.07 33.15 -11.36
N GLY A 157 -32.77 32.85 -10.04
CA GLY A 157 -33.79 32.97 -8.98
C GLY A 157 -33.94 31.86 -7.97
N THR A 158 -33.16 30.79 -7.99
CA THR A 158 -33.31 29.64 -7.03
C THR A 158 -32.12 29.40 -6.13
N ARG A 159 -31.42 30.45 -5.68
CA ARG A 159 -30.48 30.36 -4.57
C ARG A 159 -31.15 30.88 -3.30
N GLY A 160 -31.79 29.98 -2.55
CA GLY A 160 -32.08 30.24 -1.15
C GLY A 160 -30.78 30.33 -0.35
N PRO A 161 -30.73 31.08 0.78
CA PRO A 161 -29.54 31.27 1.60
C PRO A 161 -29.25 30.04 2.48
N GLY A 162 -28.98 28.88 1.87
CA GLY A 162 -28.61 27.65 2.55
C GLY A 162 -27.45 26.98 1.81
N GLU A 163 -26.34 26.72 2.53
CA GLU A 163 -25.26 25.89 2.00
C GLU A 163 -25.83 24.54 1.59
N THR A 164 -25.40 24.04 0.41
CA THR A 164 -25.79 22.70 0.01
C THR A 164 -25.16 21.69 0.97
N LYS A 165 -25.83 20.57 1.25
CA LYS A 165 -25.30 19.48 2.08
C LYS A 165 -23.89 19.08 1.66
N LEU A 166 -23.61 19.12 0.34
CA LEU A 166 -22.30 18.83 -0.23
C LEU A 166 -21.23 19.84 0.22
N GLU A 167 -21.54 21.12 0.28
CA GLU A 167 -20.60 22.17 0.73
C GLU A 167 -20.31 22.05 2.23
N VAL A 168 -21.30 21.73 3.02
CA VAL A 168 -21.12 21.45 4.46
C VAL A 168 -20.22 20.24 4.67
N ASP A 169 -20.45 19.15 3.93
CA ASP A 169 -19.64 17.93 4.04
C ASP A 169 -18.19 18.18 3.57
N ARG A 170 -17.99 18.92 2.48
CA ARG A 170 -16.65 19.34 2.03
C ARG A 170 -15.91 20.13 3.10
N ARG A 171 -16.56 21.12 3.69
CA ARG A 171 -15.95 21.95 4.75
C ARG A 171 -15.59 21.12 5.99
N ARG A 172 -16.44 20.19 6.39
CA ARG A 172 -16.15 19.26 7.50
C ARG A 172 -14.94 18.37 7.21
N ILE A 173 -14.87 17.81 5.99
CA ILE A 173 -13.73 16.98 5.56
C ILE A 173 -12.46 17.81 5.54
N ALA A 174 -12.46 19.01 4.94
CA ALA A 174 -11.30 19.89 4.89
C ALA A 174 -10.81 20.28 6.30
N ALA A 175 -11.72 20.64 7.21
CA ALA A 175 -11.37 20.93 8.59
C ALA A 175 -10.76 19.73 9.33
N ARG A 176 -11.27 18.52 9.06
CA ARG A 176 -10.72 17.29 9.65
C ARG A 176 -9.33 16.97 9.11
N ILE A 177 -9.10 17.13 7.80
CA ILE A 177 -7.79 16.97 7.16
C ILE A 177 -6.77 17.89 7.85
N LEU A 178 -7.05 19.20 7.98
CA LEU A 178 -6.14 20.16 8.62
C LEU A 178 -5.80 19.76 10.07
N LEU A 179 -6.80 19.27 10.82
CA LEU A 179 -6.58 18.80 12.20
C LEU A 179 -5.65 17.58 12.25
N LEU A 180 -5.84 16.62 11.32
CA LEU A 180 -5.02 15.41 11.25
C LEU A 180 -3.58 15.75 10.83
N GLU A 181 -3.39 16.63 9.86
CA GLU A 181 -2.06 17.11 9.42
C GLU A 181 -1.30 17.78 10.58
N LYS A 182 -1.98 18.61 11.35
CA LYS A 182 -1.39 19.21 12.56
C LYS A 182 -0.94 18.15 13.56
N ARG A 183 -1.78 17.17 13.88
CA ARG A 183 -1.46 16.07 14.81
C ARG A 183 -0.29 15.23 14.31
N MET A 184 -0.25 14.93 13.01
CA MET A 184 0.88 14.22 12.40
C MET A 184 2.18 15.02 12.50
N GLY A 185 2.13 16.35 12.32
CA GLY A 185 3.28 17.24 12.55
C GLY A 185 3.82 17.19 13.98
N GLU A 186 2.94 17.03 14.97
CA GLU A 186 3.34 16.88 16.39
C GLU A 186 4.01 15.51 16.64
N VAL A 187 3.49 14.44 16.08
CA VAL A 187 4.08 13.09 16.17
C VAL A 187 5.48 13.07 15.53
N ARG A 188 5.65 13.67 14.34
CA ARG A 188 6.94 13.79 13.65
C ARG A 188 8.00 14.50 14.52
N ARG A 189 7.65 15.63 15.12
CA ARG A 189 8.57 16.38 16.00
C ARG A 189 9.02 15.54 17.20
N GLY A 190 8.10 14.80 17.82
CA GLY A 190 8.42 13.90 18.93
C GLY A 190 9.36 12.74 18.55
N ARG A 191 9.26 12.24 17.29
CA ARG A 191 10.19 11.22 16.77
C ARG A 191 11.60 11.79 16.54
N ALA A 192 11.72 12.96 15.92
CA ALA A 192 13.02 13.60 15.63
C ALA A 192 13.86 13.78 16.91
N THR A 193 13.20 14.08 18.04
CA THR A 193 13.87 14.24 19.35
C THR A 193 14.40 12.91 19.88
N ARG A 194 13.63 11.83 19.79
CA ARG A 194 14.04 10.48 20.27
C ARG A 194 15.13 9.83 19.42
N ARG A 195 15.25 10.20 18.13
CA ARG A 195 16.21 9.62 17.18
C ARG A 195 17.66 10.06 17.42
N ARG A 196 17.88 11.23 18.02
CA ARG A 196 19.23 11.76 18.32
C ARG A 196 20.02 10.94 19.32
N GLU A 197 19.37 10.01 20.03
CA GLU A 197 19.97 9.15 21.06
C GLU A 197 20.53 7.83 20.51
N GLY A 198 20.44 7.56 19.20
CA GLY A 198 20.87 6.30 18.59
C GLY A 198 22.29 6.34 18.06
N GLY A 199 23.27 5.92 18.89
CA GLY A 199 24.68 5.85 18.46
C GLY A 199 24.94 4.72 17.45
N GLY A 200 25.77 4.97 16.45
CA GLY A 200 26.67 4.08 15.74
C GLY A 200 26.20 2.79 15.06
N ASP A 201 24.99 2.35 15.28
CA ASP A 201 24.46 1.13 14.62
C ASP A 201 24.12 1.43 13.13
N LEU A 202 24.41 0.48 12.23
CA LEU A 202 23.99 0.55 10.81
C LEU A 202 22.46 0.60 10.72
N ARG A 203 21.92 1.59 10.03
CA ARG A 203 20.46 1.70 9.80
C ARG A 203 20.10 1.05 8.47
N VAL A 204 19.32 -0.02 8.54
CA VAL A 204 18.87 -0.81 7.38
C VAL A 204 17.36 -0.71 7.27
N ALA A 205 16.84 -0.41 6.08
CA ALA A 205 15.41 -0.46 5.81
C ALA A 205 15.08 -1.60 4.85
N LEU A 206 14.12 -2.44 5.21
CA LEU A 206 13.60 -3.46 4.32
C LEU A 206 12.64 -2.83 3.33
N VAL A 207 12.91 -2.96 2.05
CA VAL A 207 12.03 -2.50 0.97
C VAL A 207 11.67 -3.67 0.06
N GLY A 208 10.53 -3.59 -0.60
CA GLY A 208 10.09 -4.64 -1.51
C GLY A 208 8.57 -4.73 -1.60
N TYR A 209 8.09 -5.53 -2.51
CA TYR A 209 6.67 -5.69 -2.79
C TYR A 209 5.90 -6.29 -1.61
N THR A 210 4.57 -6.21 -1.64
CA THR A 210 3.74 -6.89 -0.63
C THR A 210 3.97 -8.39 -0.66
N ASN A 211 3.91 -9.03 0.50
CA ASN A 211 3.98 -10.49 0.65
C ASN A 211 5.29 -11.18 0.18
N VAL A 212 6.38 -10.44 -0.07
CA VAL A 212 7.70 -11.04 -0.36
C VAL A 212 8.41 -11.58 0.89
N GLY A 213 7.83 -11.37 2.08
CA GLY A 213 8.35 -11.90 3.35
C GLY A 213 9.32 -10.99 4.08
N LYS A 214 9.20 -9.65 3.96
CA LYS A 214 10.05 -8.68 4.68
C LYS A 214 10.03 -8.89 6.18
N SER A 215 8.85 -8.97 6.79
CA SER A 215 8.66 -9.17 8.23
C SER A 215 9.18 -10.54 8.68
N SER A 216 9.01 -11.59 7.86
CA SER A 216 9.56 -12.92 8.12
C SER A 216 11.09 -12.90 8.10
N LEU A 217 11.68 -12.18 7.12
CA LEU A 217 13.12 -12.00 7.04
C LEU A 217 13.68 -11.24 8.25
N LEU A 218 12.98 -10.16 8.70
CA LEU A 218 13.36 -9.46 9.93
C LEU A 218 13.33 -10.40 11.14
N ASN A 219 12.32 -11.26 11.27
CA ASN A 219 12.24 -12.23 12.34
C ASN A 219 13.42 -13.22 12.30
N ALA A 220 13.75 -13.76 11.13
CA ALA A 220 14.87 -14.68 10.94
C ALA A 220 16.22 -14.02 11.28
N LEU A 221 16.44 -12.79 10.83
CA LEU A 221 17.62 -12.00 11.16
C LEU A 221 17.71 -11.67 12.65
N ALA A 222 16.60 -11.34 13.30
CA ALA A 222 16.53 -10.99 14.70
C ALA A 222 16.46 -12.22 15.64
N ARG A 223 16.39 -13.42 15.11
CA ARG A 223 16.16 -14.67 15.87
C ARG A 223 14.96 -14.57 16.81
N SER A 224 13.84 -14.07 16.28
CA SER A 224 12.61 -13.85 17.04
C SER A 224 11.41 -14.48 16.34
N ASP A 225 10.47 -15.03 17.12
CA ASP A 225 9.30 -15.77 16.64
C ASP A 225 8.02 -14.90 16.70
N VAL A 226 8.09 -13.63 16.28
CA VAL A 226 6.86 -12.82 16.22
C VAL A 226 6.03 -13.25 15.03
N PHE A 227 4.76 -13.52 15.29
CA PHE A 227 3.80 -13.94 14.25
C PHE A 227 3.74 -12.94 13.11
N VAL A 228 3.93 -13.42 11.88
CA VAL A 228 3.78 -12.69 10.63
C VAL A 228 2.65 -13.34 9.83
N ALA A 229 1.65 -12.55 9.45
CA ALA A 229 0.56 -13.04 8.62
C ALA A 229 1.00 -13.14 7.15
N ASP A 230 0.69 -14.25 6.50
CA ASP A 230 0.87 -14.43 5.04
C ASP A 230 -0.27 -13.76 4.28
N GLN A 231 -0.27 -12.44 4.30
CA GLN A 231 -1.32 -11.60 3.72
C GLN A 231 -0.73 -10.28 3.20
N PRO A 232 -1.32 -9.69 2.13
CA PRO A 232 -0.92 -8.36 1.66
C PRO A 232 -0.98 -7.33 2.79
N PHE A 233 0.03 -6.45 2.83
CA PHE A 233 0.16 -5.40 3.84
C PHE A 233 0.09 -5.90 5.29
N ALA A 234 0.79 -7.03 5.59
CA ALA A 234 0.89 -7.54 6.95
C ALA A 234 1.50 -6.51 7.92
N THR A 235 2.42 -5.68 7.43
CA THR A 235 3.06 -4.58 8.17
C THR A 235 2.62 -3.24 7.59
N LEU A 236 1.96 -2.42 8.41
CA LEU A 236 1.64 -1.03 8.12
C LEU A 236 2.45 -0.09 9.00
N ASP A 237 2.54 -0.40 10.28
CA ASP A 237 3.33 0.37 11.25
C ASP A 237 4.78 -0.11 11.18
N PRO A 238 5.76 0.77 10.87
CA PRO A 238 7.16 0.37 10.83
C PRO A 238 7.61 -0.23 12.14
N THR A 239 8.27 -1.37 12.05
CA THR A 239 8.84 -2.05 13.21
C THR A 239 10.35 -2.07 13.10
N THR A 240 11.05 -1.36 13.99
CA THR A 240 12.51 -1.35 14.02
C THR A 240 13.02 -2.31 15.08
N ARG A 241 14.01 -3.14 14.72
CA ARG A 241 14.69 -4.06 15.64
C ARG A 241 16.18 -3.86 15.58
N ARG A 242 16.81 -3.97 16.75
CA ARG A 242 18.25 -4.03 16.86
C ARG A 242 18.70 -5.48 16.71
N VAL A 243 19.45 -5.76 15.64
CA VAL A 243 19.94 -7.09 15.28
C VAL A 243 21.42 -7.19 15.58
N TYR A 244 21.82 -8.22 16.29
CA TYR A 244 23.21 -8.54 16.55
C TYR A 244 23.85 -9.20 15.32
N LEU A 245 24.93 -8.64 14.80
CA LEU A 245 25.61 -9.11 13.60
C LEU A 245 26.99 -9.75 13.91
N GLY A 246 27.54 -9.50 15.10
CA GLY A 246 28.87 -9.99 15.51
C GLY A 246 29.42 -9.18 16.67
N PRO A 247 30.65 -9.45 17.11
CA PRO A 247 31.26 -8.75 18.24
C PRO A 247 31.19 -7.22 18.05
N ASP A 248 30.55 -6.56 19.01
CA ASP A 248 30.32 -5.09 19.04
C ASP A 248 29.65 -4.52 17.78
N THR A 249 29.03 -5.36 16.93
CA THR A 249 28.42 -4.96 15.68
C THR A 249 26.92 -5.21 15.69
N TYR A 250 26.16 -4.15 15.47
CA TYR A 250 24.70 -4.17 15.45
C TYR A 250 24.16 -3.40 14.24
N ALA A 251 23.00 -3.84 13.76
CA ALA A 251 22.19 -3.08 12.82
C ALA A 251 20.80 -2.79 13.42
N ARG A 252 20.24 -1.63 13.09
CA ARG A 252 18.83 -1.32 13.30
C ARG A 252 18.10 -1.58 12.01
N ILE A 253 17.33 -2.65 11.96
CA ILE A 253 16.60 -3.04 10.77
C ILE A 253 15.14 -2.67 10.95
N SER A 254 14.64 -1.84 10.05
CA SER A 254 13.25 -1.37 10.02
C SER A 254 12.48 -2.14 8.95
N ASP A 255 11.41 -2.83 9.35
CA ASP A 255 10.41 -3.37 8.43
C ASP A 255 9.47 -2.26 8.00
N THR A 256 9.26 -2.13 6.70
CA THR A 256 8.43 -1.06 6.14
C THR A 256 7.19 -1.62 5.46
N VAL A 257 6.26 -0.73 5.13
CA VAL A 257 5.07 -1.06 4.35
C VAL A 257 5.48 -1.70 3.02
N GLY A 258 4.84 -2.80 2.64
CA GLY A 258 5.03 -3.40 1.33
C GLY A 258 4.51 -2.51 0.22
N PHE A 259 5.23 -2.45 -0.89
CA PHE A 259 4.78 -1.74 -2.08
C PHE A 259 3.81 -2.60 -2.89
N ILE A 260 3.00 -1.95 -3.70
CA ILE A 260 2.04 -2.54 -4.62
C ILE A 260 2.08 -1.75 -5.93
N THR A 261 1.76 -2.39 -7.05
CA THR A 261 1.62 -1.70 -8.34
C THR A 261 0.57 -0.59 -8.22
N ASP A 262 0.84 0.59 -8.78
CA ASP A 262 -0.07 1.75 -8.77
C ASP A 262 -0.58 2.10 -7.36
N LEU A 263 0.33 2.36 -6.44
CA LEU A 263 -0.04 2.85 -5.12
C LEU A 263 -0.78 4.21 -5.28
N PRO A 264 -2.00 4.34 -4.74
CA PRO A 264 -2.75 5.59 -4.86
C PRO A 264 -1.97 6.81 -4.31
N SER A 265 -2.03 7.94 -5.02
CA SER A 265 -1.34 9.18 -4.64
C SER A 265 -1.70 9.67 -3.25
N GLU A 266 -2.96 9.51 -2.85
CA GLU A 266 -3.44 9.86 -1.52
C GLU A 266 -2.77 9.05 -0.41
N LEU A 267 -2.43 7.78 -0.72
CA LEU A 267 -1.65 6.92 0.18
C LEU A 267 -0.19 7.33 0.21
N MET A 268 0.43 7.57 -0.96
CA MET A 268 1.81 8.06 -1.03
C MET A 268 2.00 9.32 -0.18
N GLU A 269 1.10 10.29 -0.27
CA GLU A 269 1.15 11.51 0.54
C GLU A 269 0.94 11.23 2.04
N ALA A 270 -0.02 10.38 2.40
CA ALA A 270 -0.28 10.05 3.81
C ALA A 270 0.89 9.30 4.45
N PHE A 271 1.51 8.37 3.69
CA PHE A 271 2.65 7.56 4.17
C PHE A 271 4.00 8.21 3.93
N ARG A 272 4.07 9.37 3.27
CA ARG A 272 5.34 10.08 3.02
C ARG A 272 6.20 10.18 4.28
N ALA A 273 5.61 10.45 5.44
CA ALA A 273 6.34 10.51 6.71
C ALA A 273 6.94 9.18 7.15
N THR A 274 6.27 8.08 6.88
CA THR A 274 6.76 6.73 7.16
C THR A 274 7.83 6.35 6.14
N LEU A 275 7.65 6.75 4.88
CA LEU A 275 8.61 6.54 3.80
C LEU A 275 9.84 7.45 3.93
N GLU A 276 9.73 8.61 4.60
CA GLU A 276 10.88 9.44 4.97
C GLU A 276 11.87 8.70 5.89
N GLU A 277 11.44 7.67 6.61
CA GLU A 277 12.35 6.81 7.37
C GLU A 277 13.33 6.05 6.47
N LEU A 278 12.94 5.78 5.21
CA LEU A 278 13.83 5.20 4.22
C LEU A 278 14.98 6.14 3.85
N LYS A 279 14.74 7.48 3.86
CA LYS A 279 15.79 8.50 3.60
C LYS A 279 16.86 8.53 4.68
N GLU A 280 16.56 8.02 5.87
CA GLU A 280 17.52 7.96 6.98
C GLU A 280 18.30 6.64 7.01
N ALA A 281 17.96 5.68 6.16
CA ALA A 281 18.64 4.40 6.09
C ALA A 281 20.02 4.56 5.43
N ASP A 282 21.02 3.90 6.01
CA ASP A 282 22.38 3.82 5.47
C ASP A 282 22.46 2.74 4.36
N LEU A 283 21.50 1.78 4.38
CA LEU A 283 21.38 0.67 3.45
C LEU A 283 19.91 0.27 3.24
N LEU A 284 19.50 0.09 2.01
CA LEU A 284 18.23 -0.56 1.66
C LEU A 284 18.47 -2.06 1.43
N LEU A 285 17.67 -2.89 2.09
CA LEU A 285 17.63 -4.33 1.84
C LEU A 285 16.41 -4.60 0.95
N GLU A 286 16.66 -4.73 -0.35
CA GLU A 286 15.62 -4.98 -1.35
C GLU A 286 15.24 -6.45 -1.33
N VAL A 287 14.04 -6.76 -0.83
CA VAL A 287 13.55 -8.14 -0.68
C VAL A 287 12.62 -8.49 -1.84
N LEU A 288 12.97 -9.53 -2.58
CA LEU A 288 12.26 -10.06 -3.72
C LEU A 288 11.79 -11.49 -3.43
N ASP A 289 10.73 -11.94 -4.10
CA ASP A 289 10.19 -13.29 -3.94
C ASP A 289 10.77 -14.22 -5.01
N ALA A 290 11.64 -15.17 -4.61
CA ALA A 290 12.23 -16.13 -5.52
C ALA A 290 11.25 -17.14 -6.12
N SER A 291 10.05 -17.26 -5.56
CA SER A 291 9.01 -18.21 -5.99
C SER A 291 8.00 -17.63 -6.97
N ASN A 292 8.00 -16.29 -7.16
CA ASN A 292 6.97 -15.61 -7.93
C ASN A 292 7.46 -15.25 -9.35
N PRO A 293 6.81 -15.73 -10.42
CA PRO A 293 7.17 -15.40 -11.80
C PRO A 293 7.03 -13.89 -12.13
N ASP A 294 6.19 -13.16 -11.39
CA ASP A 294 6.00 -11.72 -11.58
C ASP A 294 7.07 -10.85 -10.87
N THR A 295 8.07 -11.46 -10.24
CA THR A 295 9.12 -10.73 -9.49
C THR A 295 9.83 -9.66 -10.31
N PRO A 296 10.16 -9.83 -11.60
CA PRO A 296 10.76 -8.75 -12.40
C PRO A 296 9.83 -7.52 -12.52
N ARG A 297 8.52 -7.72 -12.70
CA ARG A 297 7.52 -6.64 -12.75
C ARG A 297 7.34 -5.98 -11.39
N GLN A 298 7.28 -6.77 -10.32
CA GLN A 298 7.18 -6.26 -8.95
C GLN A 298 8.41 -5.42 -8.58
N ARG A 299 9.60 -5.85 -8.98
CA ARG A 299 10.84 -5.11 -8.79
C ARG A 299 10.80 -3.76 -9.52
N ALA A 300 10.36 -3.73 -10.77
CA ALA A 300 10.21 -2.48 -11.52
C ALA A 300 9.24 -1.49 -10.83
N ALA A 301 8.15 -1.99 -10.24
CA ALA A 301 7.23 -1.15 -9.47
C ALA A 301 7.88 -0.59 -8.19
N VAL A 302 8.69 -1.38 -7.49
CA VAL A 302 9.47 -0.94 -6.32
C VAL A 302 10.49 0.12 -6.74
N ASP A 303 11.23 -0.08 -7.81
CA ASP A 303 12.20 0.87 -8.35
C ASP A 303 11.56 2.22 -8.69
N ALA A 304 10.39 2.21 -9.33
CA ALA A 304 9.66 3.43 -9.65
C ALA A 304 9.29 4.24 -8.38
N ILE A 305 8.84 3.55 -7.32
CA ILE A 305 8.50 4.20 -6.04
C ILE A 305 9.76 4.72 -5.35
N LEU A 306 10.86 3.97 -5.36
CA LEU A 306 12.12 4.42 -4.76
C LEU A 306 12.70 5.64 -5.51
N HIS A 307 12.52 5.69 -6.83
CA HIS A 307 12.86 6.86 -7.64
C HIS A 307 12.01 8.08 -7.27
N GLU A 308 10.68 7.92 -7.15
CA GLU A 308 9.77 9.00 -6.71
C GLU A 308 10.14 9.54 -5.31
N LEU A 309 10.68 8.68 -4.45
CA LEU A 309 11.16 9.04 -3.11
C LEU A 309 12.58 9.60 -3.09
N GLU A 310 13.26 9.72 -4.25
CA GLU A 310 14.64 10.20 -4.38
C GLU A 310 15.66 9.32 -3.62
N LEU A 311 15.47 8.00 -3.66
CA LEU A 311 16.30 7.01 -2.94
C LEU A 311 17.28 6.25 -3.86
N ASP A 312 17.43 6.66 -5.12
CA ASP A 312 18.32 5.99 -6.09
C ASP A 312 19.78 5.93 -5.64
N ALA A 313 20.23 6.97 -4.93
CA ALA A 313 21.60 7.05 -4.44
C ALA A 313 21.86 6.24 -3.15
N THR A 314 20.82 5.73 -2.50
CA THR A 314 20.98 4.94 -1.27
C THR A 314 21.52 3.55 -1.63
N PRO A 315 22.61 3.09 -0.99
CA PRO A 315 23.14 1.75 -1.23
C PRO A 315 22.07 0.68 -1.08
N ARG A 316 22.05 -0.30 -2.00
CA ARG A 316 21.09 -1.41 -1.96
C ARG A 316 21.81 -2.75 -1.88
N LEU A 317 21.21 -3.68 -1.15
CA LEU A 317 21.55 -5.09 -1.13
C LEU A 317 20.32 -5.89 -1.56
N VAL A 318 20.44 -6.68 -2.60
CA VAL A 318 19.32 -7.46 -3.18
C VAL A 318 19.25 -8.81 -2.51
N VAL A 319 18.06 -9.19 -2.04
CA VAL A 319 17.79 -10.46 -1.36
C VAL A 319 16.58 -11.14 -1.98
N PHE A 320 16.78 -12.30 -2.56
CA PHE A 320 15.71 -13.19 -2.99
C PHE A 320 15.31 -14.09 -1.82
N ASN A 321 14.17 -13.79 -1.23
CA ASN A 321 13.57 -14.62 -0.18
C ASN A 321 12.71 -15.74 -0.77
N LYS A 322 12.30 -16.71 0.04
CA LYS A 322 11.59 -17.93 -0.35
C LYS A 322 12.43 -18.83 -1.28
N GLY A 323 13.74 -18.86 -1.04
CA GLY A 323 14.69 -19.69 -1.80
C GLY A 323 14.36 -21.17 -1.78
N ASP A 324 13.65 -21.65 -0.75
CA ASP A 324 13.13 -23.01 -0.62
C ASP A 324 12.05 -23.36 -1.68
N ALA A 325 11.50 -22.38 -2.38
CA ALA A 325 10.54 -22.53 -3.47
C ALA A 325 10.99 -21.75 -4.72
N ALA A 326 12.29 -21.47 -4.84
CA ALA A 326 12.85 -20.64 -5.91
C ALA A 326 12.57 -21.24 -7.30
N ARG A 327 12.44 -20.33 -8.27
CA ARG A 327 12.25 -20.62 -9.71
C ARG A 327 13.44 -20.07 -10.50
N ASP A 328 13.77 -20.73 -11.59
CA ASP A 328 14.89 -20.33 -12.45
C ASP A 328 14.58 -19.05 -13.28
N ASP A 329 13.31 -18.70 -13.45
CA ASP A 329 12.82 -17.64 -14.34
C ASP A 329 12.64 -16.27 -13.66
N VAL A 330 13.03 -16.09 -12.39
CA VAL A 330 12.82 -14.83 -11.65
C VAL A 330 13.91 -13.77 -11.82
N GLY A 331 14.91 -14.02 -12.66
CA GLY A 331 15.97 -13.05 -12.98
C GLY A 331 16.91 -12.76 -11.80
N MET A 332 17.31 -13.78 -11.05
CA MET A 332 18.30 -13.64 -9.98
C MET A 332 19.64 -13.17 -10.53
N THR A 333 20.24 -12.16 -9.89
CA THR A 333 21.56 -11.63 -10.24
C THR A 333 22.64 -12.31 -9.42
N ALA A 334 23.86 -12.39 -9.96
CA ALA A 334 24.99 -13.07 -9.29
C ALA A 334 25.37 -12.44 -7.94
N ASP A 335 25.09 -11.13 -7.77
CA ASP A 335 25.40 -10.38 -6.55
C ASP A 335 24.27 -10.41 -5.50
N ALA A 336 23.19 -11.15 -5.78
CA ALA A 336 22.06 -11.22 -4.88
C ALA A 336 22.21 -12.35 -3.86
N TYR A 337 21.66 -12.16 -2.68
CA TYR A 337 21.60 -13.19 -1.65
C TYR A 337 20.29 -13.97 -1.80
N VAL A 338 20.39 -15.28 -1.94
CA VAL A 338 19.22 -16.18 -1.91
C VAL A 338 19.05 -16.70 -0.50
N VAL A 339 17.86 -16.48 0.08
CA VAL A 339 17.57 -16.87 1.45
C VAL A 339 16.18 -17.51 1.57
N SER A 340 15.97 -18.29 2.59
CA SER A 340 14.64 -18.69 3.03
C SER A 340 14.42 -18.26 4.49
N ALA A 341 13.57 -17.26 4.68
CA ALA A 341 13.17 -16.86 6.04
C ALA A 341 12.42 -17.98 6.77
N ARG A 342 11.88 -18.97 6.05
CA ARG A 342 11.16 -20.11 6.62
C ARG A 342 12.12 -21.20 7.12
N THR A 343 13.11 -21.56 6.33
CA THR A 343 14.04 -22.65 6.65
C THR A 343 15.30 -22.17 7.36
N GLY A 344 15.63 -20.88 7.28
CA GLY A 344 16.87 -20.29 7.77
C GLY A 344 18.04 -20.38 6.79
N GLU A 345 17.85 -21.00 5.62
CA GLU A 345 18.89 -21.13 4.60
C GLU A 345 19.33 -19.75 4.10
N GLY A 346 20.64 -19.56 3.90
CA GLY A 346 21.23 -18.30 3.42
C GLY A 346 21.23 -17.15 4.43
N ILE A 347 20.54 -17.23 5.57
CA ILE A 347 20.44 -16.15 6.57
C ILE A 347 21.80 -15.79 7.16
N ASP A 348 22.66 -16.76 7.43
CA ASP A 348 24.00 -16.50 8.02
C ASP A 348 24.91 -15.78 7.01
N ALA A 349 24.85 -16.12 5.72
CA ALA A 349 25.56 -15.40 4.66
C ALA A 349 25.10 -13.93 4.57
N LEU A 350 23.80 -13.69 4.62
CA LEU A 350 23.23 -12.34 4.64
C LEU A 350 23.65 -11.57 5.91
N ARG A 351 23.71 -12.22 7.07
CA ARG A 351 24.23 -11.61 8.32
C ARG A 351 25.67 -11.17 8.20
N SER A 352 26.52 -12.02 7.60
CA SER A 352 27.94 -11.70 7.38
C SER A 352 28.09 -10.47 6.49
N ALA A 353 27.35 -10.41 5.39
CA ALA A 353 27.34 -9.26 4.50
C ALA A 353 26.87 -7.94 5.20
N LEU A 354 25.85 -8.04 6.04
CA LEU A 354 25.41 -6.89 6.85
C LEU A 354 26.45 -6.47 7.89
N SER A 355 27.19 -7.43 8.48
CA SER A 355 28.27 -7.16 9.42
C SER A 355 29.44 -6.41 8.78
N GLU A 356 29.83 -6.80 7.57
CA GLU A 356 30.86 -6.10 6.79
C GLU A 356 30.44 -4.65 6.51
N ARG A 357 29.20 -4.45 6.03
CA ARG A 357 28.67 -3.09 5.78
C ARG A 357 28.59 -2.25 7.03
N ALA A 358 28.24 -2.82 8.17
CA ALA A 358 28.20 -2.12 9.44
C ALA A 358 29.61 -1.71 9.91
N SER A 359 30.60 -2.56 9.69
CA SER A 359 32.00 -2.26 10.00
C SER A 359 32.54 -1.13 9.13
N ASP A 360 32.23 -1.13 7.82
CA ASP A 360 32.61 -0.06 6.89
C ASP A 360 31.97 1.27 7.26
N ALA A 361 30.68 1.26 7.60
CA ALA A 361 29.96 2.46 8.02
C ALA A 361 30.59 3.06 9.30
N ARG A 362 30.95 2.22 10.26
CA ARG A 362 31.58 2.62 11.51
C ARG A 362 32.98 3.22 11.27
N ALA A 363 33.78 2.60 10.39
CA ALA A 363 35.10 3.10 10.01
C ALA A 363 35.02 4.50 9.38
N ARG A 364 34.08 4.72 8.47
CA ARG A 364 33.82 6.05 7.87
C ARG A 364 33.43 7.10 8.89
N LEU A 365 32.57 6.76 9.86
CA LEU A 365 32.17 7.68 10.94
C LEU A 365 33.31 8.02 11.87
N GLN A 366 34.25 7.11 12.13
CA GLN A 366 35.44 7.36 12.93
C GLN A 366 36.44 8.28 12.22
N GLN A 367 36.61 8.11 10.90
CA GLN A 367 37.47 8.97 10.07
C GLN A 367 36.89 10.40 9.90
N ALA A 368 35.56 10.54 9.92
CA ALA A 368 34.88 11.82 9.80
C ALA A 368 34.83 12.65 11.12
N ARG A 369 35.21 12.07 12.26
CA ARG A 369 35.34 12.81 13.50
C ARG A 369 36.63 13.65 13.45
N PRO A 370 36.55 15.00 13.49
CA PRO A 370 37.77 15.80 13.57
C PRO A 370 38.53 15.41 14.84
N THR A 371 39.78 15.04 14.68
CA THR A 371 40.74 14.96 15.80
C THR A 371 40.77 16.31 16.46
N THR A 372 40.07 16.47 17.58
CA THR A 372 40.19 17.62 18.42
C THR A 372 41.56 17.54 19.08
N PRO A 373 42.42 18.56 18.93
CA PRO A 373 43.72 18.57 19.55
C PRO A 373 43.63 18.68 21.07
#